data_07c24300bbaf014f670d53f8e6006f78
#
_entry.id   07c24300bbaf014f670d53f8e6006f78
#
_cell.length_a   1.000
_cell.length_b   1.000
_cell.length_c   1.000
_cell.angle_alpha   90.00
_cell.angle_beta   90.00
_cell.angle_gamma   90.00
#
_symmetry.space_group_name_H-M   'P 1'
#
loop_
_entity.id
_entity.type
_entity.pdbx_description
1 polymer ?
#
loop_
_entity_poly.entity_id
_entity_poly.type
_entity_poly.pdbx_seq_one_letter_code
_entity_poly.pdbx_strand_id
1 'polypeptide(L)'
;DKTELLEMMNRVENIKVNEAVRGYIADIGNASRHNSEIKLGLSTRVLIALKNMSQARAALRGREFVTPDDVKAVAPYVCVHRLICRSTVMRDPDSAKREILDKMIKELPVPTEQI
;
A
#
# COMPACT_ATOMS: atom_id res chain seq x y z
N ASP A 1 16.35 5.46 -21.90
CA ASP A 1 16.39 4.61 -23.09
C ASP A 1 15.30 3.56 -22.99
N LYS A 2 14.72 3.24 -24.12
CA LYS A 2 13.62 2.29 -24.21
C LYS A 2 13.98 0.89 -23.70
N THR A 3 15.18 0.44 -23.99
CA THR A 3 15.64 -0.87 -23.55
C THR A 3 15.80 -0.92 -22.03
N GLU A 4 16.38 0.13 -21.45
CA GLU A 4 16.51 0.23 -19.99
C GLU A 4 15.16 0.26 -19.31
N LEU A 5 14.19 0.99 -19.88
CA LEU A 5 12.84 1.05 -19.35
C LEU A 5 12.18 -0.32 -19.35
N LEU A 6 12.29 -1.05 -20.46
CA LEU A 6 11.71 -2.39 -20.57
C LEU A 6 12.34 -3.37 -19.57
N GLU A 7 13.65 -3.28 -19.39
CA GLU A 7 14.36 -4.10 -18.41
C GLU A 7 13.89 -3.78 -16.99
N MET A 8 13.73 -2.49 -16.67
CA MET A 8 13.24 -2.06 -15.36
C MET A 8 11.82 -2.58 -15.10
N MET A 9 10.92 -2.43 -16.07
CA MET A 9 9.56 -2.93 -15.95
C MET A 9 9.53 -4.44 -15.72
N ASN A 10 10.38 -5.16 -16.44
CA ASN A 10 10.49 -6.60 -16.32
C ASN A 10 11.01 -7.01 -14.93
N ARG A 11 11.99 -6.27 -14.41
CA ARG A 11 12.50 -6.51 -13.06
C ARG A 11 11.43 -6.29 -12.01
N VAL A 12 10.64 -5.22 -12.13
CA VAL A 12 9.56 -4.92 -11.19
C VAL A 12 8.54 -6.05 -11.16
N GLU A 13 8.14 -6.56 -12.31
CA GLU A 13 7.18 -7.66 -12.40
C GLU A 13 7.69 -8.94 -11.74
N ASN A 14 8.99 -9.13 -11.71
CA ASN A 14 9.60 -10.34 -11.14
C ASN A 14 9.97 -10.20 -9.66
N ILE A 15 9.73 -9.05 -9.06
CA ILE A 15 9.96 -8.86 -7.64
C ILE A 15 8.95 -9.72 -6.86
N LYS A 16 9.47 -10.54 -5.96
CA LYS A 16 8.64 -11.48 -5.21
C LYS A 16 7.82 -10.80 -4.13
N VAL A 17 6.57 -11.23 -4.01
CA VAL A 17 5.68 -10.83 -2.93
C VAL A 17 5.27 -12.13 -2.22
N ASN A 18 5.81 -12.39 -1.04
CA ASN A 18 5.48 -13.62 -0.33
C ASN A 18 4.09 -13.56 0.29
N GLU A 19 3.62 -14.69 0.80
CA GLU A 19 2.26 -14.77 1.37
C GLU A 19 2.06 -13.86 2.56
N ALA A 20 3.07 -13.68 3.40
CA ALA A 20 2.97 -12.80 4.56
C ALA A 20 2.72 -11.36 4.13
N VAL A 21 3.42 -10.87 3.11
CA VAL A 21 3.22 -9.51 2.59
C VAL A 21 1.89 -9.39 1.86
N ARG A 22 1.49 -10.40 1.10
CA ARG A 22 0.17 -10.44 0.45
C ARG A 22 -0.94 -10.37 1.49
N GLY A 23 -0.80 -11.12 2.58
CA GLY A 23 -1.73 -11.08 3.70
C GLY A 23 -1.79 -9.71 4.33
N TYR A 24 -0.65 -9.05 4.48
CA TYR A 24 -0.58 -7.71 5.04
C TYR A 24 -1.34 -6.71 4.17
N ILE A 25 -1.16 -6.77 2.85
CA ILE A 25 -1.89 -5.90 1.92
C ILE A 25 -3.40 -6.17 2.03
N ALA A 26 -3.79 -7.44 2.08
CA ALA A 26 -5.19 -7.82 2.26
C ALA A 26 -5.75 -7.30 3.57
N ASP A 27 -4.96 -7.34 4.65
CA ASP A 27 -5.36 -6.82 5.96
C ASP A 27 -5.59 -5.31 5.90
N ILE A 28 -4.76 -4.58 5.16
CA ILE A 28 -4.95 -3.14 4.97
C ILE A 28 -6.30 -2.88 4.28
N GLY A 29 -6.59 -3.64 3.23
CA GLY A 29 -7.86 -3.52 2.51
C GLY A 29 -9.05 -3.84 3.41
N ASN A 30 -8.96 -4.93 4.15
CA ASN A 30 -10.01 -5.35 5.06
C ASN A 30 -10.22 -4.33 6.18
N ALA A 31 -9.15 -3.83 6.77
CA ALA A 31 -9.22 -2.81 7.80
C ALA A 31 -9.88 -1.54 7.28
N SER A 32 -9.61 -1.14 6.05
CA SER A 32 -10.22 0.05 5.47
C SER A 32 -11.74 -0.10 5.31
N ARG A 33 -12.21 -1.33 5.05
CA ARG A 33 -13.64 -1.61 4.90
C ARG A 33 -14.38 -1.66 6.24
N HIS A 34 -13.66 -1.90 7.32
CA HIS A 34 -14.23 -2.03 8.66
C HIS A 34 -13.90 -0.88 9.59
N ASN A 35 -13.19 0.13 9.09
CA ASN A 35 -12.85 1.31 9.87
C ASN A 35 -14.06 2.24 9.98
N SER A 36 -14.42 2.63 11.21
CA SER A 36 -15.60 3.45 11.46
C SER A 36 -15.51 4.85 10.87
N GLU A 37 -14.31 5.34 10.61
CA GLU A 37 -14.11 6.68 10.06
C GLU A 37 -14.08 6.68 8.54
N ILE A 38 -14.07 5.50 7.91
CA ILE A 38 -14.03 5.37 6.46
C ILE A 38 -15.41 4.94 5.97
N LYS A 39 -15.99 5.75 5.09
CA LYS A 39 -17.28 5.45 4.48
C LYS A 39 -17.14 4.40 3.38
N LEU A 40 -16.10 4.54 2.57
CA LEU A 40 -15.82 3.62 1.47
C LEU A 40 -14.35 3.26 1.52
N GLY A 41 -14.07 1.98 1.72
CA GLY A 41 -12.71 1.46 1.83
C GLY A 41 -12.03 1.25 0.49
N LEU A 42 -10.85 0.68 0.55
CA LEU A 42 -10.03 0.44 -0.62
C LEU A 42 -10.58 -0.69 -1.47
N SER A 43 -10.66 -0.47 -2.78
CA SER A 43 -11.09 -1.50 -3.72
C SER A 43 -9.95 -2.49 -3.98
N THR A 44 -10.29 -3.64 -4.56
CA THR A 44 -9.30 -4.62 -4.97
C THR A 44 -8.31 -4.03 -5.97
N ARG A 45 -8.79 -3.17 -6.87
CA ARG A 45 -7.92 -2.49 -7.85
C ARG A 45 -6.87 -1.63 -7.16
N VAL A 46 -7.24 -0.93 -6.10
CA VAL A 46 -6.30 -0.11 -5.33
C VAL A 46 -5.28 -0.99 -4.62
N LEU A 47 -5.71 -2.13 -4.09
CA LEU A 47 -4.80 -3.07 -3.43
C LEU A 47 -3.78 -3.65 -4.42
N ILE A 48 -4.21 -3.91 -5.66
CA ILE A 48 -3.28 -4.35 -6.71
C ILE A 48 -2.28 -3.24 -7.02
N ALA A 49 -2.73 -1.99 -7.10
CA ALA A 49 -1.84 -0.85 -7.29
C ALA A 49 -0.84 -0.72 -6.14
N LEU A 50 -1.30 -0.94 -4.91
CA LEU A 50 -0.44 -0.93 -3.73
C LEU A 50 0.65 -2.00 -3.84
N LYS A 51 0.28 -3.21 -4.24
CA LYS A 51 1.25 -4.28 -4.47
C LYS A 51 2.27 -3.88 -5.54
N ASN A 52 1.80 -3.37 -6.66
CA ASN A 52 2.67 -3.00 -7.77
C ASN A 52 3.65 -1.89 -7.39
N MET A 53 3.19 -0.88 -6.67
CA MET A 53 4.05 0.20 -6.19
C MET A 53 5.05 -0.29 -5.16
N SER A 54 4.66 -1.23 -4.31
CA SER A 54 5.58 -1.85 -3.35
C SER A 54 6.68 -2.60 -4.06
N GLN A 55 6.35 -3.31 -5.13
CA GLN A 55 7.36 -4.00 -5.96
C GLN A 55 8.33 -3.01 -6.61
N ALA A 56 7.80 -1.89 -7.12
CA ALA A 56 8.64 -0.85 -7.72
C ALA A 56 9.61 -0.26 -6.69
N ARG A 57 9.14 -0.01 -5.46
CA ARG A 57 9.99 0.50 -4.40
C ARG A 57 11.10 -0.50 -4.04
N ALA A 58 10.75 -1.77 -3.93
CA ALA A 58 11.73 -2.82 -3.65
C ALA A 58 12.81 -2.88 -4.74
N ALA A 59 12.39 -2.80 -6.01
CA ALA A 59 13.31 -2.79 -7.14
C ALA A 59 14.26 -1.59 -7.09
N LEU A 60 13.74 -0.40 -6.78
CA LEU A 60 14.55 0.81 -6.65
C LEU A 60 15.59 0.71 -5.54
N ARG A 61 15.32 -0.10 -4.53
CA ARG A 61 16.24 -0.33 -3.42
C ARG A 61 17.17 -1.54 -3.65
N GLY A 62 17.12 -2.11 -4.85
CA GLY A 62 17.98 -3.21 -5.22
C GLY A 62 17.59 -4.55 -4.61
N ARG A 63 16.36 -4.70 -4.13
CA ARG A 63 15.89 -5.96 -3.57
C ARG A 63 15.05 -6.72 -4.59
N GLU A 64 15.01 -8.02 -4.43
CA GLU A 64 14.23 -8.91 -5.29
C GLU A 64 12.92 -9.35 -4.64
N PHE A 65 12.60 -8.77 -3.48
CA PHE A 65 11.39 -9.11 -2.73
C PHE A 65 10.84 -7.89 -2.03
N VAL A 66 9.54 -7.89 -1.79
CA VAL A 66 8.83 -6.81 -1.10
C VAL A 66 8.84 -7.07 0.40
N THR A 67 9.08 -6.01 1.18
CA THR A 67 8.98 -6.06 2.64
C THR A 67 7.74 -5.28 3.08
N PRO A 68 7.24 -5.51 4.31
CA PRO A 68 6.15 -4.68 4.84
C PRO A 68 6.47 -3.18 4.86
N ASP A 69 7.74 -2.82 5.04
CA ASP A 69 8.17 -1.42 5.00
C ASP A 69 7.95 -0.80 3.63
N ASP A 70 8.10 -1.57 2.56
CA ASP A 70 7.80 -1.08 1.21
C ASP A 70 6.33 -0.73 1.10
N VAL A 71 5.46 -1.59 1.62
CA VAL A 71 4.01 -1.36 1.60
C VAL A 71 3.66 -0.11 2.40
N LYS A 72 4.20 0.03 3.60
CA LYS A 72 3.95 1.20 4.45
C LYS A 72 4.41 2.50 3.79
N ALA A 73 5.55 2.46 3.12
CA ALA A 73 6.12 3.65 2.50
C ALA A 73 5.27 4.16 1.34
N VAL A 74 4.70 3.25 0.54
CA VAL A 74 3.93 3.66 -0.65
C VAL A 74 2.43 3.82 -0.37
N ALA A 75 1.92 3.24 0.71
CA ALA A 75 0.49 3.27 1.01
C ALA A 75 -0.12 4.68 1.03
N PRO A 76 0.50 5.70 1.64
CA PRO A 76 -0.09 7.03 1.62
C PRO A 76 -0.27 7.58 0.20
N TYR A 77 0.67 7.31 -0.67
CA TYR A 77 0.61 7.83 -2.05
C TYR A 77 -0.43 7.11 -2.90
N VAL A 78 -0.65 5.83 -2.64
CA VAL A 78 -1.61 5.03 -3.42
C VAL A 78 -3.02 5.16 -2.86
N CYS A 79 -3.17 5.23 -1.54
CA CYS A 79 -4.45 5.00 -0.88
C CYS A 79 -5.18 6.26 -0.43
N VAL A 80 -4.46 7.33 -0.07
CA VAL A 80 -5.09 8.51 0.57
C VAL A 80 -6.22 9.08 -0.27
N HIS A 81 -5.99 9.30 -1.55
CA HIS A 81 -6.99 9.89 -2.44
C HIS A 81 -8.10 8.91 -2.86
N ARG A 82 -7.97 7.66 -2.49
CA ARG A 82 -8.93 6.60 -2.83
C ARG A 82 -9.87 6.26 -1.68
N LEU A 83 -9.66 6.88 -0.51
CA LEU A 83 -10.52 6.71 0.65
C LEU A 83 -11.61 7.76 0.65
N ILE A 84 -12.82 7.34 1.03
CA ILE A 84 -13.92 8.26 1.28
C ILE A 84 -14.23 8.17 2.77
N CYS A 85 -13.98 9.25 3.49
CA CYS A 85 -14.16 9.30 4.92
C CYS A 85 -15.51 9.87 5.30
N ARG A 86 -16.02 9.50 6.48
CA ARG A 86 -17.35 9.91 6.92
C ARG A 86 -17.41 11.36 7.35
N SER A 87 -16.33 11.85 7.94
CA SER A 87 -16.30 13.25 8.39
C SER A 87 -15.82 14.14 7.26
N THR A 88 -16.59 15.19 7.00
CA THR A 88 -16.25 16.19 5.99
C THR A 88 -15.85 17.52 6.61
N VAL A 89 -15.90 17.63 7.95
CA VAL A 89 -15.62 18.87 8.66
C VAL A 89 -14.12 18.95 8.94
N MET A 90 -13.33 19.12 7.89
CA MET A 90 -11.89 19.17 8.04
C MET A 90 -11.32 20.25 7.16
N ARG A 91 -10.35 20.99 7.70
CA ARG A 91 -9.68 22.06 6.97
C ARG A 91 -8.92 21.53 5.76
N ASP A 92 -8.33 20.34 5.93
CA ASP A 92 -7.55 19.69 4.90
C ASP A 92 -7.94 18.23 4.84
N PRO A 93 -8.82 17.88 3.88
CA PRO A 93 -9.28 16.50 3.76
C PRO A 93 -8.17 15.49 3.52
N ASP A 94 -7.12 15.88 2.80
CA ASP A 94 -6.02 14.97 2.50
C ASP A 94 -5.20 14.66 3.74
N SER A 95 -4.92 15.66 4.58
CA SER A 95 -4.23 15.44 5.85
C SER A 95 -5.03 14.54 6.76
N ALA A 96 -6.35 14.73 6.79
CA ALA A 96 -7.24 13.93 7.61
C ALA A 96 -7.25 12.47 7.15
N LYS A 97 -7.35 12.26 5.84
CA LYS A 97 -7.30 10.90 5.27
C LYS A 97 -5.97 10.23 5.55
N ARG A 98 -4.88 11.00 5.47
CA ARG A 98 -3.54 10.51 5.77
C ARG A 98 -3.43 10.05 7.22
N GLU A 99 -3.96 10.84 8.15
CA GLU A 99 -3.96 10.47 9.57
C GLU A 99 -4.75 9.21 9.84
N ILE A 100 -5.93 9.08 9.23
CA ILE A 100 -6.75 7.89 9.39
C ILE A 100 -6.04 6.67 8.84
N LEU A 101 -5.44 6.78 7.66
CA LEU A 101 -4.70 5.70 7.04
C LEU A 101 -3.50 5.29 7.89
N ASP A 102 -2.71 6.26 8.34
CA ASP A 102 -1.50 6.00 9.14
C ASP A 102 -1.86 5.31 10.45
N LYS A 103 -2.92 5.75 11.12
CA LYS A 103 -3.38 5.14 12.35
C LYS A 103 -3.85 3.70 12.12
N MET A 104 -4.61 3.50 11.05
CA MET A 104 -5.11 2.18 10.69
C MET A 104 -3.96 1.20 10.43
N ILE A 105 -2.98 1.62 9.65
CA ILE A 105 -1.83 0.78 9.32
C ILE A 105 -0.99 0.51 10.58
N LYS A 106 -0.84 1.51 11.44
CA LYS A 106 -0.07 1.37 12.68
C LYS A 106 -0.69 0.33 13.61
N GLU A 107 -2.00 0.20 13.62
CA GLU A 107 -2.73 -0.76 14.46
C GLU A 107 -2.67 -2.19 13.91
N LEU A 108 -2.32 -2.37 12.64
CA LEU A 108 -2.22 -3.69 12.05
C LEU A 108 -0.90 -4.36 12.41
N PRO A 109 -0.93 -5.66 12.76
CA PRO A 109 0.31 -6.38 13.02
C PRO A 109 1.14 -6.50 11.75
N VAL A 110 2.44 -6.24 11.89
CA VAL A 110 3.38 -6.36 10.79
C VAL A 110 3.87 -7.80 10.71
N PRO A 111 3.88 -8.43 9.53
CA PRO A 111 4.41 -9.78 9.38
C PRO A 111 5.87 -9.84 9.83
N THR A 112 6.19 -10.86 10.60
CA THR A 112 7.57 -11.07 11.10
C THR A 112 8.31 -12.15 10.32
N GLU A 113 7.62 -12.82 9.42
CA GLU A 113 8.25 -13.84 8.60
C GLU A 113 9.33 -13.25 7.71
N GLN A 114 10.46 -13.92 7.70
CA GLN A 114 11.55 -13.57 6.80
C GLN A 114 11.34 -14.25 5.47
N ILE A 115 11.68 -13.54 4.43
CA ILE A 115 11.57 -14.04 3.06
C ILE A 115 12.84 -14.77 2.66
#